data_4df0255986c42d65dac7b4ba65ba5fed
#
_entry.id   4df0255986c42d65dac7b4ba65ba5fed
#
_cell.length_a   1.000
_cell.length_b   1.000
_cell.length_c   1.000
_cell.angle_alpha   90.00
_cell.angle_beta   90.00
_cell.angle_gamma   90.00
#
_symmetry.space_group_name_H-M   'P 1'
#
loop_
_entity.id
_entity.type
_entity.pdbx_description
1 polymer ?
#
loop_
_entity_poly.entity_id
_entity_poly.type
_entity_poly.pdbx_seq_one_letter_code
_entity_poly.pdbx_strand_id
1 'polypeptide(L)' 'MTVIETQYLTTQQLAERYGLSPNTIKSWRARAYGPEYYELPFSLPLARGNTRIRYQLHKVLAWEEANQITPIKPF' A
#
# COMPACT_ATOMS: atom_id res chain seq x y z
N MET A 1 8.25 -17.37 21.90
CA MET A 1 6.98 -16.75 21.49
C MET A 1 7.13 -16.09 20.13
N THR A 2 6.18 -16.32 19.30
CA THR A 2 6.23 -15.72 17.97
C THR A 2 5.39 -14.45 17.98
N VAL A 3 6.01 -13.37 17.59
CA VAL A 3 5.30 -12.11 17.39
C VAL A 3 4.93 -12.03 15.93
N ILE A 4 3.64 -11.96 15.66
CA ILE A 4 3.18 -11.78 14.30
C ILE A 4 3.09 -10.29 14.06
N GLU A 5 3.98 -9.79 13.23
CA GLU A 5 3.96 -8.39 12.86
C GLU A 5 3.19 -8.22 11.56
N THR A 6 2.18 -7.38 11.62
CA THR A 6 1.48 -7.01 10.40
C THR A 6 2.33 -5.96 9.69
N GLN A 7 2.74 -6.27 8.48
CA GLN A 7 3.50 -5.32 7.68
C GLN A 7 2.56 -4.44 6.92
N TYR A 8 2.91 -3.17 6.87
CA TYR A 8 2.14 -2.16 6.15
C TYR A 8 3.02 -1.48 5.14
N LEU A 9 2.43 -1.09 4.04
CA LEU A 9 3.08 -0.31 3.01
C LEU A 9 2.47 1.08 2.96
N THR A 10 3.31 2.08 2.76
CA THR A 10 2.84 3.42 2.47
C THR A 10 2.43 3.50 1.00
N THR A 11 1.78 4.60 0.63
CA THR A 11 1.47 4.86 -0.76
C THR A 11 2.73 4.86 -1.61
N GLN A 12 3.80 5.47 -1.11
CA GLN A 12 5.05 5.55 -1.85
C GLN A 12 5.68 4.17 -2.02
N GLN A 13 5.66 3.36 -0.97
CA GLN A 13 6.23 2.02 -1.06
C GLN A 13 5.44 1.14 -2.03
N LEU A 14 4.13 1.27 -2.02
CA LEU A 14 3.31 0.52 -2.97
C LEU A 14 3.60 0.95 -4.40
N ALA A 15 3.75 2.26 -4.62
CA ALA A 15 4.09 2.77 -5.94
C ALA A 15 5.43 2.22 -6.42
N GLU A 16 6.43 2.22 -5.55
CA GLU A 16 7.75 1.68 -5.89
C GLU A 16 7.67 0.19 -6.25
N ARG A 17 6.84 -0.54 -5.52
CA ARG A 17 6.66 -1.97 -5.76
C ARG A 17 6.19 -2.25 -7.19
N TYR A 18 5.41 -1.34 -7.77
CA TYR A 18 4.87 -1.51 -9.12
C TYR A 18 5.54 -0.63 -10.15
N GLY A 19 6.57 0.13 -9.75
CA GLY A 19 7.25 1.04 -10.67
C GLY A 19 6.37 2.21 -11.11
N LEU A 20 5.48 2.66 -10.24
CA LEU A 20 4.53 3.72 -10.55
C LEU A 20 4.81 4.94 -9.66
N SER A 21 4.19 6.06 -9.98
CA SER A 21 4.30 7.24 -9.14
C SER A 21 3.27 7.17 -8.01
N PRO A 22 3.54 7.82 -6.87
CA PRO A 22 2.55 7.89 -5.79
C PRO A 22 1.22 8.50 -6.22
N ASN A 23 1.24 9.43 -7.17
CA ASN A 23 0.01 10.03 -7.68
C ASN A 23 -0.87 9.01 -8.38
N THR A 24 -0.26 8.03 -9.05
CA THR A 24 -1.00 6.96 -9.69
C THR A 24 -1.75 6.13 -8.63
N ILE A 25 -1.09 5.83 -7.51
CA ILE A 25 -1.73 5.07 -6.45
C ILE A 25 -2.86 5.88 -5.80
N LYS A 26 -2.67 7.19 -5.64
CA LYS A 26 -3.74 8.05 -5.14
C LYS A 26 -4.94 8.03 -6.08
N SER A 27 -4.69 8.03 -7.37
CA SER A 27 -5.75 7.95 -8.38
C SER A 27 -6.50 6.62 -8.27
N TRP A 28 -5.80 5.54 -7.97
CA TRP A 28 -6.44 4.24 -7.76
C TRP A 28 -7.45 4.32 -6.62
N ARG A 29 -7.07 4.94 -5.51
CA ARG A 29 -7.98 5.06 -4.38
C ARG A 29 -9.24 5.86 -4.73
N ALA A 30 -9.07 6.92 -5.50
CA ALA A 30 -10.19 7.75 -5.93
C ALA A 30 -11.16 6.97 -6.81
N ARG A 31 -10.68 5.93 -7.50
CA ARG A 31 -11.49 5.10 -8.38
C ARG A 31 -11.88 3.77 -7.74
N ALA A 32 -11.62 3.61 -6.45
CA ALA A 32 -11.86 2.37 -5.72
C ALA A 32 -11.18 1.17 -6.39
N TYR A 33 -9.95 1.37 -6.86
CA TYR A 33 -9.17 0.36 -7.55
C TYR A 33 -7.92 0.03 -6.73
N GLY A 34 -7.39 -1.16 -6.89
CA GLY A 34 -6.17 -1.57 -6.23
C GLY A 34 -6.43 -2.32 -4.94
N PRO A 35 -5.37 -2.58 -4.17
CA PRO A 35 -5.51 -3.31 -2.91
C PRO A 35 -6.32 -2.51 -1.89
N GLU A 36 -6.93 -3.22 -0.97
CA GLU A 36 -7.62 -2.62 0.15
C GLU A 36 -6.65 -1.82 1.00
N TYR A 37 -7.06 -0.65 1.45
CA TYR A 37 -6.21 0.19 2.27
C TYR A 37 -6.89 0.54 3.58
N TYR A 38 -6.10 1.10 4.48
CA TYR A 38 -6.49 1.40 5.83
C TYR A 38 -6.06 2.83 6.13
N GLU A 39 -6.94 3.62 6.69
CA GLU A 39 -6.63 5.00 7.01
C GLU A 39 -6.40 5.14 8.50
N LEU A 40 -5.23 5.61 8.88
CA LEU A 40 -4.91 5.84 10.28
C LEU A 40 -5.75 7.00 10.82
N PRO A 41 -6.15 6.93 12.10
CA PRO A 41 -6.96 7.99 12.69
C PRO A 41 -6.17 9.26 13.02
N PHE A 42 -4.88 9.28 12.74
CA PHE A 42 -4.02 10.41 13.02
C PHE A 42 -2.97 10.55 11.93
N SER A 43 -2.42 11.76 11.80
CA SER A 43 -1.33 12.01 10.86
C SER A 43 0.00 11.87 11.56
N LEU A 44 0.97 11.27 10.88
CA LEU A 44 2.31 11.15 11.41
C LEU A 44 3.10 12.42 11.09
N PRO A 45 3.75 13.06 12.10
CA PRO A 45 4.31 14.38 11.91
C PRO A 45 5.53 14.45 11.01
N LEU A 46 6.21 13.34 10.80
CA LEU A 46 7.45 13.35 9.99
C LEU A 46 7.21 13.07 8.53
N ALA A 47 6.00 12.82 8.16
CA ALA A 47 5.78 12.28 6.85
C ALA A 47 5.42 13.34 5.84
N ARG A 48 5.71 13.07 4.60
CA ARG A 48 5.34 13.91 3.48
C ARG A 48 4.11 13.32 2.81
N GLY A 49 3.27 14.18 2.29
CA GLY A 49 2.10 13.76 1.57
C GLY A 49 1.09 13.09 2.47
N ASN A 50 0.37 12.12 1.95
CA ASN A 50 -0.68 11.45 2.70
C ASN A 50 -0.08 10.34 3.55
N THR A 51 0.12 10.64 4.82
CA THR A 51 0.78 9.73 5.76
C THR A 51 -0.20 8.87 6.53
N ARG A 52 -1.49 9.04 6.27
CA ARG A 52 -2.52 8.30 6.99
C ARG A 52 -2.88 7.00 6.32
N ILE A 53 -2.51 6.82 5.07
CA ILE A 53 -2.89 5.64 4.30
C ILE A 53 -1.86 4.53 4.48
N ARG A 54 -2.36 3.34 4.76
CA ARG A 54 -1.52 2.14 4.89
C ARG A 54 -2.19 0.99 4.15
N TYR A 55 -1.36 0.20 3.48
CA TYR A 55 -1.80 -1.02 2.82
C TYR A 55 -1.22 -2.19 3.58
N GLN A 56 -2.06 -3.10 4.05
CA GLN A 56 -1.57 -4.31 4.71
C GLN A 56 -0.95 -5.23 3.66
N LEU A 57 0.26 -5.71 3.94
CA LEU A 57 0.99 -6.51 2.96
C LEU A 57 0.20 -7.74 2.53
N HIS A 58 -0.40 -8.45 3.46
CA HIS A 58 -1.14 -9.66 3.10
C HIS A 58 -2.34 -9.35 2.18
N LYS A 59 -2.94 -8.20 2.32
CA LYS A 59 -4.03 -7.79 1.43
C LYS A 59 -3.52 -7.37 0.07
N VAL A 60 -2.33 -6.76 0.03
CA VAL A 60 -1.66 -6.44 -1.23
C VAL A 60 -1.35 -7.73 -2.00
N LEU A 61 -0.81 -8.72 -1.30
CA LEU A 61 -0.47 -10.00 -1.92
C LEU A 61 -1.71 -10.71 -2.44
N ALA A 62 -2.80 -10.68 -1.68
CA ALA A 62 -4.04 -11.30 -2.11
C ALA A 62 -4.62 -10.61 -3.35
N TRP A 63 -4.54 -9.29 -3.40
CA TRP A 63 -5.01 -8.54 -4.55
C TRP A 63 -4.17 -8.85 -5.79
N GLU A 64 -2.85 -8.94 -5.62
CA GLU A 64 -1.94 -9.28 -6.72
C GLU A 64 -2.27 -10.67 -7.27
N GLU A 65 -2.49 -11.63 -6.39
CA GLU A 65 -2.82 -12.98 -6.82
C GLU A 65 -4.15 -13.02 -7.55
N ALA A 66 -5.16 -12.34 -7.02
CA ALA A 66 -6.49 -12.32 -7.61
C ALA A 66 -6.49 -11.67 -9.00
N ASN A 67 -5.57 -10.73 -9.24
CA ASN A 67 -5.50 -9.99 -10.49
C ASN A 67 -4.29 -10.38 -11.35
N GLN A 68 -3.54 -11.40 -10.94
CA GLN A 68 -2.38 -11.91 -11.66
C GLN A 68 -1.34 -10.82 -11.93
N ILE A 69 -1.05 -10.05 -10.91
CA ILE A 69 -0.09 -8.96 -10.99
C ILE A 69 1.23 -9.40 -10.36
N THR A 70 2.32 -9.19 -11.10
CA THR A 70 3.67 -9.47 -10.61
C THR A 70 4.35 -8.15 -10.29
N PRO A 71 4.76 -7.93 -9.04
CA PRO A 71 5.42 -6.68 -8.69
C PRO A 71 6.82 -6.58 -9.29
N ILE A 72 7.24 -5.36 -9.55
CA ILE A 72 8.57 -5.09 -10.07
C ILE A 72 9.60 -5.19 -8.94
N LYS A 73 9.23 -4.70 -7.76
CA LYS A 73 10.08 -4.79 -6.58
C LYS A 73 9.33 -5.52 -5.46
N PRO A 74 9.38 -6.85 -5.44
CA PRO A 74 8.75 -7.58 -4.34
C PRO A 74 9.52 -7.36 -3.04
N PHE A 75 8.81 -7.47 -1.94
CA PHE A 75 9.43 -7.42 -0.63
C PHE A 75 9.90 -8.78 -0.20
#